data_269a28ffa22a13b7f40fc5b2caec6e77
#
_entry.id   269a28ffa22a13b7f40fc5b2caec6e77
#
_cell.length_a   1.000
_cell.length_b   1.000
_cell.length_c   1.000
_cell.angle_alpha   90.00
_cell.angle_beta   90.00
_cell.angle_gamma   90.00
#
_symmetry.space_group_name_H-M   'P 1'
#
loop_
_entity.id
_entity.type
_entity.pdbx_description
1 polymer ?
#
loop_
_entity_poly.entity_id
_entity_poly.type
_entity_poly.pdbx_seq_one_letter_code
_entity_poly.pdbx_strand_id
1 'polypeptide(L)'
;LILFSENIFFKNWPIEKDKKNQLLYVLPSEDLDDIQIIKSKYDSLEEYDFKEIVSKYSLESYIISLIYKNNNDLRVLSKIKLSDRVVLDNQMFQNFKSENILEIIKELKIIYEDYWKEENQINTSIKLPLTIAIEISNDKKIKEFEETIKKFDLVSSFHVSKLDNERIYYKVIFNGTPKSFILEMQRSGHVLDIKNKIWILK
;
A
#
# COMPACT_ATOMS: atom_id res chain seq x y z
N LEU A 1 8.80 -14.60 25.71
CA LEU A 1 8.29 -14.37 24.37
C LEU A 1 7.14 -15.36 24.10
N ILE A 2 5.94 -14.83 23.82
CA ILE A 2 4.74 -15.60 23.53
C ILE A 2 4.40 -15.36 22.05
N LEU A 3 4.36 -16.42 21.26
CA LEU A 3 4.21 -16.35 19.80
C LEU A 3 2.97 -17.12 19.34
N PHE A 4 2.47 -16.75 18.18
CA PHE A 4 1.42 -17.43 17.41
C PHE A 4 0.23 -17.89 18.27
N SER A 5 -0.13 -19.17 18.23
CA SER A 5 -1.28 -19.73 18.94
C SER A 5 -1.21 -19.63 20.47
N GLU A 6 -0.06 -19.39 21.07
CA GLU A 6 0.05 -19.07 22.48
C GLU A 6 -0.30 -17.60 22.79
N ASN A 7 -0.23 -16.72 21.79
CA ASN A 7 -0.48 -15.30 21.95
C ASN A 7 -1.98 -14.99 21.90
N ILE A 8 -2.50 -14.31 22.92
CA ILE A 8 -3.92 -13.99 23.02
C ILE A 8 -4.39 -13.06 21.90
N PHE A 9 -3.55 -12.15 21.40
CA PHE A 9 -3.88 -11.27 20.27
C PHE A 9 -3.99 -12.07 18.98
N PHE A 10 -3.07 -12.99 18.73
CA PHE A 10 -3.12 -13.86 17.57
C PHE A 10 -4.39 -14.71 17.55
N LYS A 11 -4.74 -15.35 18.68
CA LYS A 11 -5.95 -16.17 18.81
C LYS A 11 -7.25 -15.39 18.53
N ASN A 12 -7.31 -14.14 18.96
CA ASN A 12 -8.52 -13.34 18.90
C ASN A 12 -8.53 -12.38 17.72
N TRP A 13 -7.48 -12.39 16.86
CA TRP A 13 -7.46 -11.52 15.68
C TRP A 13 -8.42 -12.06 14.62
N PRO A 14 -9.53 -11.36 14.32
CA PRO A 14 -10.50 -11.84 13.35
C PRO A 14 -9.92 -11.74 11.93
N ILE A 15 -9.91 -12.87 11.21
CA ILE A 15 -9.46 -12.98 9.81
C ILE A 15 -10.60 -12.60 8.86
N GLU A 16 -11.86 -12.79 9.29
CA GLU A 16 -13.02 -12.49 8.47
C GLU A 16 -13.08 -11.00 8.14
N LYS A 17 -13.34 -10.72 6.86
CA LYS A 17 -13.54 -9.37 6.37
C LYS A 17 -14.85 -8.82 6.96
N ASP A 18 -14.76 -8.01 7.97
CA ASP A 18 -15.89 -7.17 8.34
C ASP A 18 -16.22 -6.28 7.14
N LYS A 19 -17.51 -6.19 6.76
CA LYS A 19 -17.96 -5.37 5.62
C LYS A 19 -17.55 -3.88 5.75
N LYS A 20 -17.19 -3.46 6.96
CA LYS A 20 -16.73 -2.10 7.25
C LYS A 20 -15.20 -1.91 7.12
N ASN A 21 -14.43 -2.99 7.13
CA ASN A 21 -12.97 -2.93 7.09
C ASN A 21 -12.47 -2.99 5.65
N GLN A 22 -11.56 -2.10 5.29
CA GLN A 22 -10.95 -2.06 3.95
C GLN A 22 -9.76 -3.01 3.84
N LEU A 23 -9.09 -3.31 4.97
CA LEU A 23 -7.96 -4.22 5.02
C LEU A 23 -8.41 -5.68 5.23
N LEU A 24 -7.83 -6.57 4.45
CA LEU A 24 -7.89 -8.01 4.67
C LEU A 24 -6.59 -8.43 5.37
N TYR A 25 -6.72 -8.98 6.57
CA TYR A 25 -5.57 -9.46 7.33
C TYR A 25 -5.29 -10.94 7.05
N VAL A 26 -4.03 -11.24 6.79
CA VAL A 26 -3.51 -12.60 6.69
C VAL A 26 -2.62 -12.83 7.90
N LEU A 27 -2.95 -13.79 8.73
CA LEU A 27 -2.08 -14.18 9.86
C LEU A 27 -1.05 -15.19 9.38
N PRO A 28 0.20 -15.11 9.90
CA PRO A 28 1.23 -16.07 9.57
C PRO A 28 0.88 -17.47 10.09
N SER A 29 1.30 -18.49 9.37
CA SER A 29 1.25 -19.88 9.85
C SER A 29 2.24 -20.08 11.00
N GLU A 30 1.94 -21.03 11.89
CA GLU A 30 2.82 -21.45 12.98
C GLU A 30 3.94 -22.31 12.42
N ASP A 31 5.01 -21.65 11.92
CA ASP A 31 6.16 -22.30 11.30
C ASP A 31 7.33 -22.38 12.31
N LEU A 32 7.94 -23.55 12.44
CA LEU A 32 9.07 -23.75 13.35
C LEU A 32 10.29 -22.91 12.96
N ASP A 33 10.52 -22.70 11.67
CA ASP A 33 11.63 -21.87 11.18
C ASP A 33 11.41 -20.41 11.57
N ASP A 34 10.19 -19.90 11.44
CA ASP A 34 9.83 -18.55 11.85
C ASP A 34 10.00 -18.35 13.36
N ILE A 35 9.61 -19.35 14.16
CA ILE A 35 9.81 -19.34 15.61
C ILE A 35 11.30 -19.29 15.96
N GLN A 36 12.13 -20.05 15.27
CA GLN A 36 13.59 -20.07 15.50
C GLN A 36 14.23 -18.74 15.13
N ILE A 37 13.85 -18.17 13.97
CA ILE A 37 14.32 -16.86 13.51
C ILE A 37 13.97 -15.79 14.56
N ILE A 38 12.71 -15.71 14.98
CA ILE A 38 12.24 -14.71 15.96
C ILE A 38 12.98 -14.90 17.31
N LYS A 39 13.14 -16.12 17.80
CA LYS A 39 13.87 -16.39 19.03
C LYS A 39 15.35 -16.01 18.94
N SER A 40 15.99 -16.25 17.79
CA SER A 40 17.40 -15.89 17.58
C SER A 40 17.65 -14.37 17.55
N LYS A 41 16.61 -13.57 17.26
CA LYS A 41 16.64 -12.09 17.19
C LYS A 41 16.02 -11.42 18.39
N TYR A 42 15.79 -12.14 19.49
CA TYR A 42 15.05 -11.65 20.66
C TYR A 42 15.54 -10.30 21.18
N ASP A 43 16.87 -10.11 21.27
CA ASP A 43 17.48 -8.90 21.80
C ASP A 43 17.41 -7.69 20.84
N SER A 44 17.00 -7.89 19.59
CA SER A 44 16.95 -6.87 18.55
C SER A 44 15.64 -6.92 17.72
N LEU A 45 14.57 -7.42 18.30
CA LEU A 45 13.29 -7.58 17.61
C LEU A 45 12.72 -6.26 17.06
N GLU A 46 12.93 -5.15 17.76
CA GLU A 46 12.45 -3.84 17.33
C GLU A 46 13.15 -3.38 16.02
N GLU A 47 14.41 -3.77 15.85
CA GLU A 47 15.23 -3.40 14.68
C GLU A 47 15.10 -4.42 13.53
N TYR A 48 14.71 -5.65 13.83
CA TYR A 48 14.66 -6.73 12.84
C TYR A 48 13.66 -6.43 11.73
N ASP A 49 14.05 -6.69 10.48
CA ASP A 49 13.25 -6.32 9.29
C ASP A 49 12.07 -7.25 9.03
N PHE A 50 12.03 -8.47 9.60
CA PHE A 50 11.01 -9.50 9.35
C PHE A 50 10.76 -9.86 7.87
N LYS A 51 11.56 -9.32 6.96
CA LYS A 51 11.37 -9.48 5.52
C LYS A 51 11.41 -10.95 5.09
N GLU A 52 12.25 -11.74 5.71
CA GLU A 52 12.40 -13.17 5.45
C GLU A 52 11.11 -13.92 5.74
N ILE A 53 10.45 -13.62 6.87
CA ILE A 53 9.19 -14.23 7.26
C ILE A 53 8.07 -13.73 6.34
N VAL A 54 7.99 -12.43 6.10
CA VAL A 54 6.90 -11.80 5.31
C VAL A 54 6.93 -12.24 3.85
N SER A 55 8.11 -12.47 3.27
CA SER A 55 8.26 -12.89 1.87
C SER A 55 7.54 -14.21 1.54
N LYS A 56 7.39 -15.11 2.54
CA LYS A 56 6.66 -16.39 2.39
C LYS A 56 5.18 -16.18 1.99
N TYR A 57 4.60 -15.02 2.33
CA TYR A 57 3.18 -14.72 2.11
C TYR A 57 2.93 -13.92 0.84
N SER A 58 3.98 -13.58 0.07
CA SER A 58 3.89 -12.75 -1.14
C SER A 58 3.13 -11.44 -0.93
N LEU A 59 3.29 -10.83 0.24
CA LEU A 59 2.65 -9.58 0.63
C LEU A 59 3.64 -8.43 0.55
N GLU A 60 3.19 -7.28 0.04
CA GLU A 60 3.99 -6.04 -0.02
C GLU A 60 3.86 -5.20 1.26
N SER A 61 2.74 -5.36 1.95
CA SER A 61 2.42 -4.62 3.18
C SER A 61 2.28 -5.56 4.36
N TYR A 62 2.84 -5.15 5.50
CA TYR A 62 2.76 -5.96 6.73
C TYR A 62 2.77 -5.10 7.98
N ILE A 63 2.32 -5.68 9.06
CA ILE A 63 2.35 -5.10 10.40
C ILE A 63 2.99 -6.10 11.35
N ILE A 64 4.03 -5.66 12.06
CA ILE A 64 4.66 -6.42 13.13
C ILE A 64 4.43 -5.66 14.43
N SER A 65 3.75 -6.29 15.38
CA SER A 65 3.45 -5.67 16.66
C SER A 65 4.15 -6.39 17.80
N LEU A 66 4.98 -5.65 18.53
CA LEU A 66 5.57 -6.08 19.78
C LEU A 66 4.68 -5.60 20.93
N ILE A 67 4.22 -6.55 21.74
CA ILE A 67 3.26 -6.27 22.80
C ILE A 67 3.92 -6.51 24.15
N TYR A 68 4.05 -5.45 24.91
CA TYR A 68 4.64 -5.46 26.24
C TYR A 68 3.57 -5.27 27.30
N LYS A 69 3.48 -6.22 28.23
CA LYS A 69 2.59 -6.12 29.37
C LYS A 69 3.40 -5.72 30.60
N ASN A 70 2.99 -4.61 31.22
CA ASN A 70 3.55 -4.13 32.48
C ASN A 70 2.41 -3.94 33.48
N ASN A 71 2.32 -4.82 34.49
CA ASN A 71 1.19 -4.88 35.43
C ASN A 71 -0.16 -4.99 34.69
N ASN A 72 -0.97 -3.93 34.77
CA ASN A 72 -2.28 -3.84 34.13
C ASN A 72 -2.25 -2.98 32.84
N ASP A 73 -1.09 -2.51 32.42
CA ASP A 73 -0.97 -1.71 31.21
C ASP A 73 -0.37 -2.52 30.07
N LEU A 74 -0.80 -2.22 28.86
CA LEU A 74 -0.33 -2.86 27.66
C LEU A 74 0.25 -1.80 26.72
N ARG A 75 1.51 -1.98 26.35
CA ARG A 75 2.15 -1.18 25.30
C ARG A 75 2.23 -2.00 24.01
N VAL A 76 1.74 -1.44 22.93
CA VAL A 76 1.81 -2.04 21.59
C VAL A 76 2.67 -1.17 20.70
N LEU A 77 3.83 -1.68 20.33
CA LEU A 77 4.75 -1.05 19.37
C LEU A 77 4.59 -1.74 18.02
N SER A 78 4.05 -1.04 17.05
CA SER A 78 3.74 -1.57 15.72
C SER A 78 4.65 -0.99 14.66
N LYS A 79 5.34 -1.86 13.93
CA LYS A 79 6.07 -1.53 12.70
C LYS A 79 5.15 -1.82 11.51
N ILE A 80 4.67 -0.75 10.89
CA ILE A 80 3.70 -0.80 9.79
C ILE A 80 4.44 -0.49 8.51
N LYS A 81 4.52 -1.45 7.59
CA LYS A 81 5.06 -1.24 6.25
C LYS A 81 3.93 -1.21 5.24
N LEU A 82 3.82 -0.10 4.53
CA LEU A 82 2.85 0.13 3.46
C LEU A 82 3.62 0.50 2.20
N SER A 83 3.67 -0.42 1.23
CA SER A 83 4.50 -0.26 0.02
C SER A 83 5.96 0.13 0.35
N ASP A 84 6.36 1.37 0.08
CA ASP A 84 7.73 1.86 0.32
C ASP A 84 7.88 2.61 1.66
N ARG A 85 6.78 2.90 2.36
CA ARG A 85 6.78 3.64 3.64
C ARG A 85 6.79 2.70 4.83
N VAL A 86 7.63 3.01 5.82
CA VAL A 86 7.62 2.35 7.13
C VAL A 86 7.24 3.35 8.20
N VAL A 87 6.27 3.02 9.02
CA VAL A 87 5.81 3.82 10.16
C VAL A 87 5.97 3.01 11.43
N LEU A 88 6.44 3.67 12.48
CA LEU A 88 6.44 3.12 13.84
C LEU A 88 5.32 3.77 14.63
N ASP A 89 4.39 2.98 15.11
CA ASP A 89 3.27 3.39 15.94
C ASP A 89 3.42 2.83 17.35
N ASN A 90 3.07 3.60 18.37
CA ASN A 90 3.22 3.23 19.78
C ASN A 90 1.95 3.59 20.54
N GLN A 91 1.19 2.58 20.92
CA GLN A 91 -0.07 2.71 21.65
C GLN A 91 0.07 2.20 23.09
N MET A 92 -0.64 2.87 24.01
CA MET A 92 -0.70 2.50 25.42
C MET A 92 -2.15 2.28 25.82
N PHE A 93 -2.45 1.08 26.29
CA PHE A 93 -3.77 0.70 26.79
C PHE A 93 -3.68 0.48 28.30
N GLN A 94 -4.34 1.36 29.05
CA GLN A 94 -4.39 1.28 30.50
C GLN A 94 -5.45 0.27 30.98
N ASN A 95 -5.21 -0.32 32.15
CA ASN A 95 -6.16 -1.27 32.79
C ASN A 95 -6.53 -2.46 31.89
N PHE A 96 -5.54 -3.02 31.19
CA PHE A 96 -5.72 -4.18 30.32
C PHE A 96 -6.22 -5.39 31.12
N LYS A 97 -7.33 -5.96 30.64
CA LYS A 97 -7.86 -7.26 31.06
C LYS A 97 -8.10 -8.12 29.83
N SER A 98 -8.02 -9.45 30.00
CA SER A 98 -8.27 -10.36 28.87
C SER A 98 -9.66 -10.22 28.25
N GLU A 99 -10.61 -9.71 28.99
CA GLU A 99 -12.00 -9.48 28.56
C GLU A 99 -12.11 -8.36 27.51
N ASN A 100 -11.22 -7.35 27.55
CA ASN A 100 -11.26 -6.22 26.63
C ASN A 100 -10.35 -6.38 25.40
N ILE A 101 -9.80 -7.57 25.17
CA ILE A 101 -8.88 -7.85 24.05
C ILE A 101 -9.49 -7.51 22.69
N LEU A 102 -10.77 -7.81 22.47
CA LEU A 102 -11.45 -7.55 21.19
C LEU A 102 -11.64 -6.05 20.92
N GLU A 103 -11.82 -5.25 21.97
CA GLU A 103 -11.90 -3.80 21.86
C GLU A 103 -10.57 -3.22 21.45
N ILE A 104 -9.48 -3.66 22.07
CA ILE A 104 -8.12 -3.27 21.73
C ILE A 104 -7.77 -3.66 20.30
N ILE A 105 -8.07 -4.89 19.88
CA ILE A 105 -7.85 -5.32 18.49
C ILE A 105 -8.62 -4.44 17.51
N LYS A 106 -9.86 -4.09 17.84
CA LYS A 106 -10.67 -3.21 17.00
C LYS A 106 -10.06 -1.81 16.88
N GLU A 107 -9.56 -1.25 17.98
CA GLU A 107 -8.89 0.04 17.99
C GLU A 107 -7.60 0.01 17.17
N LEU A 108 -6.77 -1.02 17.33
CA LEU A 108 -5.56 -1.22 16.52
C LEU A 108 -5.90 -1.33 15.02
N LYS A 109 -6.97 -2.05 14.66
CA LYS A 109 -7.41 -2.14 13.26
C LYS A 109 -7.80 -0.79 12.68
N ILE A 110 -8.47 0.05 13.45
CA ILE A 110 -8.82 1.42 13.01
C ILE A 110 -7.54 2.23 12.75
N ILE A 111 -6.58 2.19 13.67
CA ILE A 111 -5.29 2.88 13.53
C ILE A 111 -4.56 2.41 12.26
N TYR A 112 -4.49 1.10 12.03
CA TYR A 112 -3.81 0.55 10.86
C TYR A 112 -4.52 0.89 9.55
N GLU A 113 -5.85 0.91 9.55
CA GLU A 113 -6.64 1.38 8.40
C GLU A 113 -6.44 2.85 8.11
N ASP A 114 -6.29 3.68 9.13
CA ASP A 114 -6.07 5.11 8.95
C ASP A 114 -4.69 5.39 8.34
N TYR A 115 -3.63 4.68 8.75
CA TYR A 115 -2.34 4.74 8.07
C TYR A 115 -2.43 4.28 6.61
N TRP A 116 -3.18 3.21 6.34
CA TRP A 116 -3.39 2.73 4.98
C TRP A 116 -4.17 3.74 4.13
N LYS A 117 -5.19 4.38 4.69
CA LYS A 117 -5.97 5.44 4.02
C LYS A 117 -5.09 6.64 3.70
N GLU A 118 -4.26 7.10 4.64
CA GLU A 118 -3.30 8.18 4.40
C GLU A 118 -2.37 7.87 3.21
N GLU A 119 -1.81 6.67 3.17
CA GLU A 119 -0.90 6.25 2.10
C GLU A 119 -1.61 6.12 0.75
N ASN A 120 -2.86 5.67 0.77
CA ASN A 120 -3.67 5.45 -0.44
C ASN A 120 -4.60 6.62 -0.77
N GLN A 121 -4.51 7.72 -0.01
CA GLN A 121 -5.32 8.89 -0.27
C GLN A 121 -4.92 9.51 -1.61
N ILE A 122 -5.86 9.48 -2.55
CA ILE A 122 -5.70 10.15 -3.83
C ILE A 122 -5.85 11.65 -3.59
N ASN A 123 -4.73 12.36 -3.58
CA ASN A 123 -4.76 13.81 -3.47
C ASN A 123 -5.21 14.41 -4.82
N THR A 124 -6.52 14.55 -5.00
CA THR A 124 -7.11 15.14 -6.20
C THR A 124 -6.79 16.63 -6.38
N SER A 125 -6.20 17.27 -5.36
CA SER A 125 -5.70 18.65 -5.47
C SER A 125 -4.39 18.73 -6.25
N ILE A 126 -3.65 17.64 -6.42
CA ILE A 126 -2.45 17.59 -7.23
C ILE A 126 -2.88 17.52 -8.69
N LYS A 127 -2.67 18.60 -9.43
CA LYS A 127 -2.82 18.63 -10.89
C LYS A 127 -1.47 18.37 -11.54
N LEU A 128 -1.30 17.18 -12.11
CA LEU A 128 -0.12 16.78 -12.86
C LEU A 128 -0.31 17.08 -14.35
N PRO A 129 0.32 18.12 -14.89
CA PRO A 129 0.30 18.37 -16.33
C PRO A 129 1.31 17.45 -17.02
N LEU A 130 0.83 16.61 -17.92
CA LEU A 130 1.64 15.69 -18.72
C LEU A 130 1.58 16.08 -20.19
N THR A 131 2.67 15.89 -20.92
CA THR A 131 2.69 15.93 -22.38
C THR A 131 3.08 14.55 -22.89
N ILE A 132 2.19 13.90 -23.63
CA ILE A 132 2.38 12.54 -24.16
C ILE A 132 2.42 12.63 -25.68
N ALA A 133 3.49 12.09 -26.27
CA ALA A 133 3.69 12.04 -27.70
C ALA A 133 3.43 10.62 -28.23
N ILE A 134 2.73 10.52 -29.34
CA ILE A 134 2.39 9.26 -30.02
C ILE A 134 2.76 9.43 -31.50
N GLU A 135 3.33 8.41 -32.12
CA GLU A 135 3.65 8.44 -33.55
C GLU A 135 2.38 8.46 -34.42
N ILE A 136 2.32 9.39 -35.37
CA ILE A 136 1.17 9.57 -36.26
C ILE A 136 0.91 8.35 -37.14
N SER A 137 1.94 7.61 -37.52
CA SER A 137 1.84 6.42 -38.34
C SER A 137 1.01 5.29 -37.72
N ASN A 138 0.67 5.39 -36.42
CA ASN A 138 -0.03 4.36 -35.68
C ASN A 138 -1.44 4.81 -35.22
N ASP A 139 -2.36 4.95 -36.19
CA ASP A 139 -3.75 5.34 -35.94
C ASP A 139 -4.45 4.47 -34.89
N LYS A 140 -4.15 3.17 -34.89
CA LYS A 140 -4.73 2.25 -33.92
C LYS A 140 -4.32 2.60 -32.51
N LYS A 141 -3.03 2.83 -32.28
CA LYS A 141 -2.50 3.19 -30.96
C LYS A 141 -3.04 4.53 -30.47
N ILE A 142 -3.24 5.49 -31.38
CA ILE A 142 -3.84 6.79 -31.09
C ILE A 142 -5.26 6.59 -30.56
N LYS A 143 -6.09 5.82 -31.26
CA LYS A 143 -7.46 5.54 -30.83
C LYS A 143 -7.52 4.80 -29.49
N GLU A 144 -6.71 3.75 -29.33
CA GLU A 144 -6.63 2.99 -28.06
C GLU A 144 -6.22 3.87 -26.89
N PHE A 145 -5.25 4.76 -27.08
CA PHE A 145 -4.84 5.74 -26.08
C PHE A 145 -5.98 6.70 -25.73
N GLU A 146 -6.64 7.29 -26.72
CA GLU A 146 -7.75 8.22 -26.47
C GLU A 146 -8.91 7.56 -25.72
N GLU A 147 -9.26 6.32 -26.09
CA GLU A 147 -10.30 5.54 -25.41
C GLU A 147 -9.90 5.20 -23.97
N THR A 148 -8.63 4.90 -23.74
CA THR A 148 -8.09 4.59 -22.42
C THR A 148 -8.11 5.83 -21.52
N ILE A 149 -7.61 6.95 -22.00
CA ILE A 149 -7.56 8.20 -21.23
C ILE A 149 -8.97 8.71 -20.88
N LYS A 150 -9.96 8.51 -21.75
CA LYS A 150 -11.37 8.86 -21.47
C LYS A 150 -11.97 8.07 -20.30
N LYS A 151 -11.47 6.87 -20.04
CA LYS A 151 -11.96 5.98 -18.97
C LYS A 151 -11.29 6.21 -17.64
N PHE A 152 -10.23 7.00 -17.59
CA PHE A 152 -9.50 7.26 -16.34
C PHE A 152 -10.22 8.31 -15.50
N ASP A 153 -10.72 7.90 -14.34
CA ASP A 153 -11.47 8.77 -13.43
C ASP A 153 -10.67 10.00 -12.95
N LEU A 154 -9.35 9.87 -12.88
CA LEU A 154 -8.46 10.95 -12.42
C LEU A 154 -7.98 11.89 -13.52
N VAL A 155 -8.35 11.67 -14.77
CA VAL A 155 -8.07 12.62 -15.87
C VAL A 155 -9.10 13.71 -15.87
N SER A 156 -8.70 14.92 -15.51
CA SER A 156 -9.61 16.08 -15.52
C SER A 156 -9.78 16.70 -16.92
N SER A 157 -8.76 16.62 -17.75
CA SER A 157 -8.84 17.05 -19.15
C SER A 157 -7.72 16.46 -20.00
N PHE A 158 -7.98 16.25 -21.29
CA PHE A 158 -6.95 15.98 -22.28
C PHE A 158 -7.34 16.56 -23.63
N HIS A 159 -6.35 17.00 -24.39
CA HIS A 159 -6.53 17.52 -25.73
C HIS A 159 -5.24 17.45 -26.53
N VAL A 160 -5.35 17.48 -27.84
CA VAL A 160 -4.19 17.63 -28.73
C VAL A 160 -3.62 19.01 -28.57
N SER A 161 -2.36 19.13 -28.17
CA SER A 161 -1.66 20.39 -27.97
C SER A 161 -0.77 20.79 -29.15
N LYS A 162 -0.28 19.79 -29.89
CA LYS A 162 0.61 19.98 -31.04
C LYS A 162 0.51 18.78 -31.98
N LEU A 163 0.68 19.03 -33.26
CA LEU A 163 0.86 18.04 -34.31
C LEU A 163 2.09 18.42 -35.12
N ASP A 164 2.97 17.49 -35.38
CA ASP A 164 4.06 17.68 -36.33
C ASP A 164 4.09 16.51 -37.36
N ASN A 165 5.09 16.40 -38.19
CA ASN A 165 5.15 15.40 -39.26
C ASN A 165 5.32 13.96 -38.76
N GLU A 166 5.74 13.77 -37.51
CA GLU A 166 6.04 12.45 -36.94
C GLU A 166 5.12 12.10 -35.79
N ARG A 167 4.64 13.08 -35.02
CA ARG A 167 3.96 12.85 -33.75
C ARG A 167 2.79 13.77 -33.49
N ILE A 168 1.80 13.20 -32.82
CA ILE A 168 0.73 13.94 -32.16
C ILE A 168 1.06 14.06 -30.66
N TYR A 169 0.86 15.25 -30.10
CA TYR A 169 1.15 15.56 -28.70
C TYR A 169 -0.14 15.86 -27.95
N TYR A 170 -0.40 15.07 -26.93
CA TYR A 170 -1.53 15.26 -26.04
C TYR A 170 -1.06 15.97 -24.77
N LYS A 171 -1.79 17.00 -24.36
CA LYS A 171 -1.69 17.56 -23.03
C LYS A 171 -2.75 16.92 -22.17
N VAL A 172 -2.35 16.28 -21.09
CA VAL A 172 -3.22 15.58 -20.14
C VAL A 172 -3.06 16.22 -18.77
N ILE A 173 -4.18 16.53 -18.11
CA ILE A 173 -4.17 16.97 -16.72
C ILE A 173 -4.70 15.81 -15.88
N PHE A 174 -3.84 15.23 -15.07
CA PHE A 174 -4.13 14.10 -14.21
C PHE A 174 -4.15 14.52 -12.74
N ASN A 175 -5.21 14.16 -12.01
CA ASN A 175 -5.39 14.48 -10.59
C ASN A 175 -4.76 13.39 -9.72
N GLY A 176 -3.44 13.29 -9.75
CA GLY A 176 -2.70 12.27 -9.02
C GLY A 176 -1.20 12.36 -9.24
N THR A 177 -0.48 11.35 -8.80
CA THR A 177 0.98 11.28 -8.90
C THR A 177 1.44 10.71 -10.24
N PRO A 178 2.69 10.98 -10.67
CA PRO A 178 3.27 10.33 -11.85
C PRO A 178 3.25 8.80 -11.77
N LYS A 179 3.52 8.25 -10.58
CA LYS A 179 3.54 6.79 -10.33
C LYS A 179 2.15 6.19 -10.57
N SER A 180 1.09 6.82 -10.05
CA SER A 180 -0.28 6.32 -10.25
C SER A 180 -0.71 6.38 -11.71
N PHE A 181 -0.38 7.44 -12.45
CA PHE A 181 -0.65 7.52 -13.88
C PHE A 181 0.03 6.41 -14.67
N ILE A 182 1.32 6.17 -14.41
CA ILE A 182 2.09 5.10 -15.08
C ILE A 182 1.48 3.73 -14.80
N LEU A 183 1.08 3.45 -13.56
CA LEU A 183 0.44 2.18 -13.19
C LEU A 183 -0.90 1.97 -13.91
N GLU A 184 -1.74 3.00 -14.02
CA GLU A 184 -2.99 2.90 -14.76
C GLU A 184 -2.77 2.65 -16.25
N MET A 185 -1.80 3.36 -16.87
CA MET A 185 -1.41 3.12 -18.25
C MET A 185 -0.92 1.69 -18.47
N GLN A 186 -0.07 1.17 -17.60
CA GLN A 186 0.44 -0.20 -17.67
C GLN A 186 -0.68 -1.24 -17.52
N ARG A 187 -1.62 -1.04 -16.59
CA ARG A 187 -2.80 -1.91 -16.43
C ARG A 187 -3.68 -1.94 -17.66
N SER A 188 -3.69 -0.86 -18.41
CA SER A 188 -4.43 -0.73 -19.69
C SER A 188 -3.61 -1.19 -20.90
N GLY A 189 -2.45 -1.82 -20.69
CA GLY A 189 -1.60 -2.36 -21.76
C GLY A 189 -0.70 -1.35 -22.47
N HIS A 190 -0.58 -0.13 -21.93
CA HIS A 190 0.25 0.93 -22.49
C HIS A 190 1.57 1.08 -21.75
N VAL A 191 2.66 1.23 -22.50
CA VAL A 191 4.00 1.47 -21.96
C VAL A 191 4.47 2.87 -22.32
N LEU A 192 4.91 3.62 -21.31
CA LEU A 192 5.40 4.98 -21.47
C LEU A 192 6.92 5.04 -21.29
N ASP A 193 7.61 5.73 -22.19
CA ASP A 193 8.98 6.16 -21.98
C ASP A 193 8.97 7.56 -21.33
N ILE A 194 9.43 7.61 -20.08
CA ILE A 194 9.35 8.79 -19.21
C ILE A 194 10.69 9.49 -18.99
N LYS A 195 11.72 9.15 -19.77
CA LYS A 195 13.08 9.70 -19.61
C LYS A 195 13.17 11.20 -19.82
N ASN A 196 12.22 11.78 -20.55
CA ASN A 196 12.19 13.19 -20.93
C ASN A 196 10.94 13.89 -20.38
N LYS A 197 10.91 15.23 -20.46
CA LYS A 197 9.73 16.04 -20.11
C LYS A 197 8.48 15.68 -20.93
N ILE A 198 8.68 15.19 -22.15
CA ILE A 198 7.62 14.67 -23.01
C ILE A 198 7.70 13.16 -22.92
N TRP A 199 6.63 12.55 -22.45
CA TRP A 199 6.51 11.10 -22.35
C TRP A 199 6.14 10.52 -23.71
N ILE A 200 6.72 9.39 -24.07
CA ILE A 200 6.48 8.78 -25.38
C ILE A 200 5.72 7.46 -25.16
N LEU A 201 4.57 7.31 -25.81
CA LEU A 201 3.82 6.06 -25.83
C LEU A 201 4.51 5.08 -26.79
N LYS A 202 4.96 3.93 -26.25
CA LYS A 202 5.64 2.85 -26.99
C LYS A 202 4.66 1.85 -27.55
#